data_f926595b49452b01fb58668e56e69ce4
#
_entry.id   f926595b49452b01fb58668e56e69ce4
#
_cell.length_a   1.000
_cell.length_b   1.000
_cell.length_c   1.000
_cell.angle_alpha   90.00
_cell.angle_beta   90.00
_cell.angle_gamma   90.00
#
_symmetry.space_group_name_H-M   'P 1'
#
loop_
_entity.id
_entity.type
_entity.pdbx_description
1 polymer ?
#
loop_
_entity_poly.entity_id
_entity_poly.type
_entity_poly.pdbx_seq_one_letter_code
_entity_poly.pdbx_strand_id
1 'polypeptide(L)'
;HQEQSEYYKDKPTQPVEKVHVLTGLDVLLEKKQNIIRGKSIALVTNHSGIDRFGIPNYKRLMAIDEVDLKVIFSPEHGLFGEADAGEKITYSKNNLNLPEVISLYGKTRKPTVEMLQNIDLILYDIQDVGARFYTYITTLGLVMETAGELGIPVIVLNRPNPIRGDMIEGPILNMDYQTFVGYYPLPIRY
;
A
#
# COMPACT_ATOMS: atom_id res chain seq x y z
N HIS A 1 21.87 27.93 18.99
CA HIS A 1 20.93 27.03 19.71
C HIS A 1 19.92 27.77 20.63
N GLN A 2 20.23 28.97 21.10
CA GLN A 2 19.28 29.77 21.93
C GLN A 2 18.26 30.55 21.08
N GLU A 3 18.64 31.06 19.91
CA GLU A 3 17.71 31.82 19.03
C GLU A 3 16.60 30.96 18.40
N GLN A 4 16.83 29.67 18.15
CA GLN A 4 15.77 28.77 17.65
C GLN A 4 14.72 28.43 18.70
N SER A 5 15.05 28.53 19.98
CA SER A 5 14.13 28.24 21.10
C SER A 5 13.10 29.37 21.31
N GLU A 6 13.41 30.62 20.99
CA GLU A 6 12.48 31.76 21.15
C GLU A 6 11.44 31.83 20.03
N TYR A 7 11.77 31.39 18.82
CA TYR A 7 10.85 31.42 17.68
C TYR A 7 9.61 30.53 17.87
N TYR A 8 9.68 29.52 18.74
CA TYR A 8 8.58 28.60 18.99
C TYR A 8 7.73 28.95 20.23
N LYS A 9 8.15 29.92 21.06
CA LYS A 9 7.46 30.23 22.33
C LYS A 9 6.19 31.05 22.19
N ASP A 10 5.99 31.77 21.09
CA ASP A 10 4.92 32.77 20.98
C ASP A 10 3.88 32.51 19.85
N LYS A 11 3.78 31.31 19.34
CA LYS A 11 2.63 30.99 18.47
C LYS A 11 1.43 30.62 19.34
N PRO A 12 0.33 31.43 19.31
CA PRO A 12 -0.88 31.02 19.98
C PRO A 12 -1.29 29.65 19.40
N THR A 13 -1.33 28.65 20.25
CA THR A 13 -1.91 27.36 19.95
C THR A 13 -3.42 27.55 19.78
N GLN A 14 -3.85 28.04 18.63
CA GLN A 14 -5.24 27.84 18.24
C GLN A 14 -5.48 26.34 18.22
N PRO A 15 -6.58 25.84 18.78
CA PRO A 15 -6.91 24.42 18.64
C PRO A 15 -6.96 24.13 17.14
N VAL A 16 -5.98 23.36 16.65
CA VAL A 16 -6.01 22.86 15.29
C VAL A 16 -7.22 21.95 15.23
N GLU A 17 -8.26 22.41 14.58
CA GLU A 17 -9.41 21.57 14.26
C GLU A 17 -8.85 20.30 13.64
N LYS A 18 -9.08 19.14 14.27
CA LYS A 18 -8.57 17.87 13.75
C LYS A 18 -9.28 17.59 12.42
N VAL A 19 -8.67 18.02 11.33
CA VAL A 19 -9.12 17.64 9.98
C VAL A 19 -8.92 16.14 9.84
N HIS A 20 -9.99 15.38 9.91
CA HIS A 20 -9.96 13.96 9.62
C HIS A 20 -9.90 13.75 8.11
N VAL A 21 -8.72 13.47 7.59
CA VAL A 21 -8.55 13.05 6.20
C VAL A 21 -9.01 11.60 6.09
N LEU A 22 -9.98 11.35 5.22
CA LEU A 22 -10.37 9.99 4.86
C LEU A 22 -9.32 9.39 3.94
N THR A 23 -8.85 8.19 4.27
CA THR A 23 -7.99 7.42 3.37
C THR A 23 -8.77 6.88 2.18
N GLY A 24 -8.08 6.42 1.15
CA GLY A 24 -8.74 5.73 0.03
C GLY A 24 -9.57 4.53 0.48
N LEU A 25 -9.11 3.81 1.51
CA LEU A 25 -9.87 2.71 2.12
C LEU A 25 -11.18 3.22 2.75
N ASP A 26 -11.15 4.28 3.54
CA ASP A 26 -12.36 4.85 4.15
C ASP A 26 -13.36 5.30 3.09
N VAL A 27 -12.88 5.97 2.03
CA VAL A 27 -13.73 6.41 0.91
C VAL A 27 -14.32 5.21 0.17
N LEU A 28 -13.55 4.15 -0.07
CA LEU A 28 -14.03 2.92 -0.69
C LEU A 28 -15.18 2.32 0.13
N LEU A 29 -14.95 2.14 1.42
CA LEU A 29 -15.90 1.51 2.33
C LEU A 29 -17.18 2.31 2.54
N GLU A 30 -17.09 3.65 2.58
CA GLU A 30 -18.24 4.49 2.89
C GLU A 30 -19.02 4.96 1.65
N LYS A 31 -18.33 5.20 0.54
CA LYS A 31 -18.92 5.92 -0.59
C LYS A 31 -18.83 5.19 -1.93
N LYS A 32 -17.98 4.18 -2.04
CA LYS A 32 -17.62 3.57 -3.32
C LYS A 32 -17.66 2.02 -3.33
N GLN A 33 -18.37 1.40 -2.42
CA GLN A 33 -18.47 -0.07 -2.38
C GLN A 33 -19.01 -0.67 -3.69
N ASN A 34 -19.81 0.06 -4.44
CA ASN A 34 -20.35 -0.38 -5.72
C ASN A 34 -19.28 -0.78 -6.75
N ILE A 35 -18.06 -0.26 -6.62
CA ILE A 35 -16.97 -0.60 -7.57
C ILE A 35 -16.31 -1.94 -7.27
N ILE A 36 -16.53 -2.51 -6.08
CA ILE A 36 -15.94 -3.78 -5.64
C ILE A 36 -16.97 -4.91 -5.49
N ARG A 37 -18.26 -4.58 -5.40
CA ARG A 37 -19.33 -5.59 -5.26
C ARG A 37 -19.40 -6.49 -6.48
N GLY A 38 -19.64 -7.79 -6.24
CA GLY A 38 -19.70 -8.83 -7.27
C GLY A 38 -18.35 -9.15 -7.91
N LYS A 39 -17.23 -8.72 -7.32
CA LYS A 39 -15.88 -8.91 -7.90
C LYS A 39 -15.03 -9.87 -7.09
N SER A 40 -14.23 -10.65 -7.81
CA SER A 40 -13.10 -11.39 -7.28
C SER A 40 -11.88 -10.48 -7.18
N ILE A 41 -11.37 -10.26 -5.98
CA ILE A 41 -10.37 -9.24 -5.67
C ILE A 41 -9.05 -9.87 -5.23
N ALA A 42 -7.95 -9.33 -5.76
CA ALA A 42 -6.63 -9.45 -5.18
C ALA A 42 -6.31 -8.17 -4.39
N LEU A 43 -5.81 -8.31 -3.17
CA LEU A 43 -5.43 -7.20 -2.30
C LEU A 43 -3.92 -7.18 -2.11
N VAL A 44 -3.28 -6.09 -2.47
CA VAL A 44 -1.86 -5.84 -2.16
C VAL A 44 -1.79 -4.95 -0.93
N THR A 45 -1.30 -5.48 0.19
CA THR A 45 -1.32 -4.77 1.48
C THR A 45 -0.29 -5.28 2.47
N ASN A 46 -0.12 -4.53 3.55
CA ASN A 46 0.63 -4.90 4.74
C ASN A 46 -0.09 -4.39 6.01
N HIS A 47 0.58 -4.43 7.16
CA HIS A 47 0.07 -3.98 8.45
C HIS A 47 -0.41 -2.51 8.47
N SER A 48 0.05 -1.67 7.54
CA SER A 48 -0.39 -0.27 7.44
C SER A 48 -1.75 -0.09 6.78
N GLY A 49 -2.28 -1.14 6.14
CA GLY A 49 -3.58 -1.16 5.48
C GLY A 49 -4.74 -1.25 6.48
N ILE A 50 -4.95 -0.21 7.26
CA ILE A 50 -6.02 -0.10 8.26
C ILE A 50 -6.97 1.05 7.93
N ASP A 51 -8.24 0.92 8.32
CA ASP A 51 -9.20 2.02 8.25
C ASP A 51 -8.99 3.03 9.40
N ARG A 52 -9.77 4.10 9.42
CA ARG A 52 -9.73 5.13 10.47
C ARG A 52 -10.03 4.60 11.89
N PHE A 53 -10.58 3.39 12.01
CA PHE A 53 -10.84 2.74 13.30
C PHE A 53 -9.77 1.72 13.69
N GLY A 54 -8.68 1.63 12.91
CA GLY A 54 -7.59 0.67 13.12
C GLY A 54 -7.92 -0.76 12.71
N ILE A 55 -9.00 -0.97 11.93
CA ILE A 55 -9.38 -2.31 11.46
C ILE A 55 -8.67 -2.61 10.14
N PRO A 56 -7.99 -3.77 10.02
CA PRO A 56 -7.31 -4.16 8.80
C PRO A 56 -8.25 -4.24 7.59
N ASN A 57 -7.78 -3.74 6.45
CA ASN A 57 -8.51 -3.67 5.20
C ASN A 57 -9.05 -5.05 4.73
N TYR A 58 -8.26 -6.11 4.86
CA TYR A 58 -8.72 -7.45 4.50
C TYR A 58 -9.91 -7.90 5.32
N LYS A 59 -9.96 -7.56 6.62
CA LYS A 59 -11.13 -7.87 7.47
C LYS A 59 -12.36 -7.09 7.03
N ARG A 60 -12.18 -5.83 6.63
CA ARG A 60 -13.26 -5.00 6.11
C ARG A 60 -13.81 -5.53 4.79
N LEU A 61 -12.93 -5.93 3.87
CA LEU A 61 -13.34 -6.48 2.58
C LEU A 61 -14.05 -7.82 2.74
N MET A 62 -13.54 -8.72 3.59
CA MET A 62 -14.16 -10.01 3.88
C MET A 62 -15.54 -9.91 4.56
N ALA A 63 -15.83 -8.77 5.19
CA ALA A 63 -17.12 -8.51 5.84
C ALA A 63 -18.21 -8.01 4.86
N ILE A 64 -17.88 -7.81 3.58
CA ILE A 64 -18.85 -7.39 2.55
C ILE A 64 -19.30 -8.63 1.78
N ASP A 65 -20.54 -9.03 1.95
CA ASP A 65 -21.10 -10.30 1.42
C ASP A 65 -20.90 -10.50 -0.09
N GLU A 66 -20.86 -9.44 -0.86
CA GLU A 66 -20.72 -9.47 -2.32
C GLU A 66 -19.28 -9.33 -2.80
N VAL A 67 -18.28 -9.37 -1.92
CA VAL A 67 -16.86 -9.27 -2.25
C VAL A 67 -16.17 -10.60 -2.03
N ASP A 68 -15.52 -11.10 -3.06
CA ASP A 68 -14.75 -12.33 -3.00
C ASP A 68 -13.26 -12.01 -2.95
N LEU A 69 -12.71 -11.86 -1.75
CA LEU A 69 -11.27 -11.64 -1.55
C LEU A 69 -10.51 -12.96 -1.76
N LYS A 70 -9.94 -13.15 -2.96
CA LYS A 70 -9.30 -14.39 -3.39
C LYS A 70 -7.90 -14.59 -2.84
N VAL A 71 -7.09 -13.53 -2.87
CA VAL A 71 -5.68 -13.58 -2.54
C VAL A 71 -5.22 -12.26 -1.93
N ILE A 72 -4.28 -12.36 -1.01
CA ILE A 72 -3.58 -11.21 -0.42
C ILE A 72 -2.12 -11.30 -0.83
N PHE A 73 -1.60 -10.26 -1.45
CA PHE A 73 -0.19 -10.09 -1.73
C PHE A 73 0.44 -9.17 -0.67
N SER A 74 1.51 -9.64 -0.03
CA SER A 74 2.24 -8.83 0.94
C SER A 74 3.62 -8.44 0.40
N PRO A 75 4.05 -7.18 0.53
CA PRO A 75 5.40 -6.74 0.18
C PRO A 75 6.41 -7.18 1.25
N GLU A 76 7.60 -6.60 1.19
CA GLU A 76 8.64 -6.76 2.24
C GLU A 76 8.06 -6.55 3.64
N HIS A 77 8.59 -7.26 4.62
CA HIS A 77 8.11 -7.35 6.01
C HIS A 77 6.77 -8.08 6.21
N GLY A 78 6.14 -8.57 5.15
CA GLY A 78 4.93 -9.38 5.21
C GLY A 78 3.65 -8.65 5.62
N LEU A 79 2.57 -9.44 5.74
CA LEU A 79 1.23 -8.90 6.03
C LEU A 79 1.15 -8.25 7.41
N PHE A 80 1.85 -8.79 8.40
CA PHE A 80 1.79 -8.32 9.78
C PHE A 80 2.95 -7.40 10.18
N GLY A 81 3.94 -7.21 9.31
CA GLY A 81 5.10 -6.37 9.59
C GLY A 81 6.08 -6.98 10.60
N GLU A 82 6.02 -8.27 10.85
CA GLU A 82 6.80 -8.96 11.90
C GLU A 82 8.10 -9.57 11.37
N ALA A 83 8.28 -9.62 10.05
CA ALA A 83 9.45 -10.23 9.45
C ALA A 83 10.59 -9.25 9.24
N ASP A 84 11.80 -9.68 9.53
CA ASP A 84 13.01 -8.94 9.21
C ASP A 84 13.23 -8.86 7.69
N ALA A 85 13.99 -7.86 7.26
CA ALA A 85 14.34 -7.68 5.86
C ALA A 85 15.03 -8.95 5.31
N GLY A 86 14.42 -9.57 4.29
CA GLY A 86 14.93 -10.80 3.68
C GLY A 86 14.38 -12.10 4.26
N GLU A 87 13.59 -12.06 5.30
CA GLU A 87 13.00 -13.27 5.90
C GLU A 87 11.86 -13.84 5.04
N LYS A 88 11.84 -15.17 4.91
CA LYS A 88 10.75 -15.88 4.24
C LYS A 88 9.58 -16.08 5.18
N ILE A 89 8.46 -15.45 4.87
CA ILE A 89 7.24 -15.63 5.64
C ILE A 89 6.41 -16.73 5.00
N THR A 90 6.10 -17.76 5.80
CA THR A 90 5.11 -18.77 5.42
C THR A 90 3.89 -18.59 6.31
N TYR A 91 2.79 -18.11 5.73
CA TYR A 91 1.54 -17.99 6.46
C TYR A 91 0.88 -19.36 6.60
N SER A 92 0.78 -19.88 7.82
CA SER A 92 0.03 -21.10 8.08
C SER A 92 -1.47 -20.84 7.88
N LYS A 93 -2.09 -21.56 6.97
CA LYS A 93 -3.55 -21.47 6.65
C LYS A 93 -4.46 -21.77 7.87
N ASN A 94 -3.92 -22.31 8.95
CA ASN A 94 -4.74 -23.00 9.95
C ASN A 94 -5.35 -22.15 11.05
N ASN A 95 -5.02 -20.85 11.20
CA ASN A 95 -5.48 -20.10 12.37
C ASN A 95 -6.25 -18.79 12.10
N LEU A 96 -6.34 -18.27 10.88
CA LEU A 96 -6.87 -16.93 10.67
C LEU A 96 -8.10 -16.83 9.73
N ASN A 97 -8.54 -17.91 9.13
CA ASN A 97 -9.61 -17.90 8.11
C ASN A 97 -9.39 -16.85 7.01
N LEU A 98 -8.12 -16.62 6.65
CA LEU A 98 -7.70 -15.68 5.63
C LEU A 98 -7.65 -16.36 4.26
N PRO A 99 -7.83 -15.59 3.17
CA PRO A 99 -7.45 -16.01 1.83
C PRO A 99 -5.97 -16.42 1.77
N GLU A 100 -5.55 -16.98 0.66
CA GLU A 100 -4.13 -17.25 0.44
C GLU A 100 -3.33 -15.97 0.55
N VAL A 101 -2.21 -16.00 1.32
CA VAL A 101 -1.30 -14.87 1.46
C VAL A 101 0.01 -15.22 0.76
N ILE A 102 0.37 -14.44 -0.25
CA ILE A 102 1.57 -14.63 -1.07
C ILE A 102 2.51 -13.46 -0.86
N SER A 103 3.78 -13.75 -0.54
CA SER A 103 4.79 -12.71 -0.43
C SER A 103 5.31 -12.29 -1.81
N LEU A 104 5.30 -10.98 -2.07
CA LEU A 104 5.94 -10.34 -3.23
C LEU A 104 7.36 -9.85 -2.88
N TYR A 105 8.05 -10.59 -2.02
CA TYR A 105 9.43 -10.30 -1.63
C TYR A 105 10.34 -11.52 -1.79
N GLY A 106 11.58 -11.28 -2.19
CA GLY A 106 12.57 -12.35 -2.41
C GLY A 106 12.55 -12.89 -3.84
N LYS A 107 12.14 -14.13 -4.02
CA LYS A 107 12.15 -14.79 -5.35
C LYS A 107 11.07 -14.25 -6.29
N THR A 108 9.90 -13.95 -5.75
CA THR A 108 8.74 -13.45 -6.49
C THR A 108 8.51 -11.99 -6.09
N ARG A 109 8.77 -11.06 -7.00
CA ARG A 109 8.65 -9.61 -6.75
C ARG A 109 7.43 -8.98 -7.40
N LYS A 110 6.76 -9.71 -8.29
CA LYS A 110 5.50 -9.32 -8.91
C LYS A 110 4.56 -10.53 -8.98
N PRO A 111 3.24 -10.33 -8.98
CA PRO A 111 2.31 -11.44 -9.20
C PRO A 111 2.60 -12.13 -10.53
N THR A 112 2.41 -13.44 -10.59
CA THR A 112 2.42 -14.16 -11.86
C THR A 112 1.03 -14.19 -12.48
N VAL A 113 0.94 -14.56 -13.74
CA VAL A 113 -0.34 -14.71 -14.47
C VAL A 113 -1.25 -15.71 -13.76
N GLU A 114 -0.66 -16.81 -13.27
CA GLU A 114 -1.40 -17.87 -12.57
C GLU A 114 -1.99 -17.40 -11.25
N MET A 115 -1.27 -16.53 -10.53
CA MET A 115 -1.74 -15.95 -9.25
C MET A 115 -2.90 -14.98 -9.44
N LEU A 116 -3.07 -14.44 -10.64
CA LEU A 116 -4.12 -13.49 -10.99
C LEU A 116 -5.27 -14.11 -11.81
N GLN A 117 -5.29 -15.43 -11.94
CA GLN A 117 -6.41 -16.11 -12.60
C GLN A 117 -7.73 -15.86 -11.86
N ASN A 118 -8.77 -15.51 -12.61
CA ASN A 118 -10.11 -15.20 -12.09
C ASN A 118 -10.14 -14.02 -11.09
N ILE A 119 -9.24 -13.06 -11.26
CA ILE A 119 -9.25 -11.77 -10.56
C ILE A 119 -9.86 -10.71 -11.47
N ASP A 120 -10.89 -10.02 -10.98
CA ASP A 120 -11.56 -8.94 -11.70
C ASP A 120 -10.95 -7.56 -11.39
N LEU A 121 -10.28 -7.44 -10.23
CA LEU A 121 -9.80 -6.16 -9.72
C LEU A 121 -8.66 -6.37 -8.73
N ILE A 122 -7.63 -5.55 -8.83
CA ILE A 122 -6.57 -5.46 -7.84
C ILE A 122 -6.76 -4.19 -7.00
N LEU A 123 -6.81 -4.33 -5.68
CA LEU A 123 -6.73 -3.21 -4.75
C LEU A 123 -5.30 -3.12 -4.21
N TYR A 124 -4.74 -1.92 -4.21
CA TYR A 124 -3.44 -1.62 -3.61
C TYR A 124 -3.64 -0.67 -2.42
N ASP A 125 -3.32 -1.11 -1.22
CA ASP A 125 -3.54 -0.36 0.02
C ASP A 125 -2.36 -0.51 0.99
N ILE A 126 -1.36 0.33 0.82
CA ILE A 126 -0.15 0.40 1.64
C ILE A 126 0.17 1.87 1.92
N GLN A 127 0.56 2.19 3.17
CA GLN A 127 1.09 3.51 3.49
C GLN A 127 2.49 3.64 2.89
N ASP A 128 2.60 4.41 1.83
CA ASP A 128 3.89 4.84 1.29
C ASP A 128 4.47 6.00 2.13
N VAL A 129 5.77 6.22 2.01
CA VAL A 129 6.46 7.29 2.73
C VAL A 129 6.89 8.45 1.83
N GLY A 130 6.62 8.38 0.53
CA GLY A 130 6.96 9.41 -0.46
C GLY A 130 8.47 9.50 -0.75
N ALA A 131 9.20 8.39 -0.63
CA ALA A 131 10.63 8.34 -0.91
C ALA A 131 10.98 7.13 -1.77
N ARG A 132 11.66 7.36 -2.91
CA ARG A 132 11.97 6.36 -3.94
C ARG A 132 12.64 5.10 -3.41
N PHE A 133 13.47 5.20 -2.38
CA PHE A 133 14.20 4.07 -1.82
C PHE A 133 13.35 3.15 -0.93
N TYR A 134 12.09 3.49 -0.65
CA TYR A 134 11.11 2.55 -0.12
C TYR A 134 10.55 1.71 -1.26
N THR A 135 10.57 0.39 -1.07
CA THR A 135 10.26 -0.57 -2.14
C THR A 135 8.78 -0.68 -2.50
N TYR A 136 7.90 0.00 -1.76
CA TYR A 136 6.45 -0.08 -1.98
C TYR A 136 6.04 0.48 -3.34
N ILE A 137 6.63 1.61 -3.76
CA ILE A 137 6.34 2.17 -5.10
C ILE A 137 6.81 1.22 -6.22
N THR A 138 7.94 0.52 -6.01
CA THR A 138 8.42 -0.50 -6.94
C THR A 138 7.44 -1.68 -7.00
N THR A 139 6.96 -2.14 -5.85
CA THR A 139 5.95 -3.21 -5.78
C THR A 139 4.66 -2.80 -6.51
N LEU A 140 4.18 -1.57 -6.30
CA LEU A 140 3.02 -1.04 -7.01
C LEU A 140 3.20 -1.09 -8.52
N GLY A 141 4.32 -0.57 -9.03
CA GLY A 141 4.59 -0.55 -10.46
C GLY A 141 4.68 -1.95 -11.06
N LEU A 142 5.37 -2.88 -10.39
CA LEU A 142 5.46 -4.28 -10.83
C LEU A 142 4.10 -5.01 -10.83
N VAL A 143 3.23 -4.70 -9.88
CA VAL A 143 1.83 -5.18 -9.87
C VAL A 143 1.07 -4.61 -11.06
N MET A 144 1.21 -3.31 -11.33
CA MET A 144 0.56 -2.65 -12.46
C MET A 144 1.04 -3.17 -13.82
N GLU A 145 2.32 -3.54 -13.95
CA GLU A 145 2.85 -4.17 -15.17
C GLU A 145 2.10 -5.48 -15.45
N THR A 146 2.06 -6.40 -14.49
CA THR A 146 1.36 -7.69 -14.68
C THR A 146 -0.15 -7.49 -14.88
N ALA A 147 -0.76 -6.58 -14.15
CA ALA A 147 -2.18 -6.26 -14.29
C ALA A 147 -2.49 -5.71 -15.68
N GLY A 148 -1.61 -4.84 -16.21
CA GLY A 148 -1.73 -4.28 -17.57
C GLY A 148 -1.62 -5.33 -18.66
N GLU A 149 -0.69 -6.29 -18.52
CA GLU A 149 -0.56 -7.44 -19.44
C GLU A 149 -1.84 -8.29 -19.52
N LEU A 150 -2.58 -8.36 -18.39
CA LEU A 150 -3.81 -9.15 -18.26
C LEU A 150 -5.10 -8.34 -18.47
N GLY A 151 -5.01 -7.02 -18.60
CA GLY A 151 -6.17 -6.14 -18.68
C GLY A 151 -6.97 -6.04 -17.37
N ILE A 152 -6.34 -6.35 -16.23
CA ILE A 152 -6.98 -6.27 -14.90
C ILE A 152 -6.83 -4.84 -14.37
N PRO A 153 -7.92 -4.16 -13.98
CA PRO A 153 -7.85 -2.83 -13.38
C PRO A 153 -7.17 -2.86 -12.00
N VAL A 154 -6.41 -1.81 -11.70
CA VAL A 154 -5.79 -1.59 -10.39
C VAL A 154 -6.36 -0.32 -9.77
N ILE A 155 -6.83 -0.40 -8.53
CA ILE A 155 -7.26 0.76 -7.74
C ILE A 155 -6.27 0.96 -6.60
N VAL A 156 -5.62 2.12 -6.58
CA VAL A 156 -4.76 2.54 -5.48
C VAL A 156 -5.61 3.27 -4.45
N LEU A 157 -5.68 2.72 -3.25
CA LEU A 157 -6.34 3.33 -2.11
C LEU A 157 -5.38 4.33 -1.46
N ASN A 158 -5.44 5.57 -1.95
CA ASN A 158 -4.50 6.62 -1.58
C ASN A 158 -4.48 6.90 -0.08
N ARG A 159 -3.29 7.15 0.46
CA ARG A 159 -3.03 7.54 1.84
C ARG A 159 -2.21 8.82 1.88
N PRO A 160 -2.42 9.70 2.87
CA PRO A 160 -1.63 10.93 2.99
C PRO A 160 -0.14 10.65 3.02
N ASN A 161 0.62 11.40 2.22
CA ASN A 161 2.07 11.32 2.26
C ASN A 161 2.60 11.92 3.57
N PRO A 162 3.34 11.17 4.41
CA PRO A 162 3.76 11.62 5.74
C PRO A 162 4.84 12.71 5.71
N ILE A 163 5.55 12.86 4.59
CA ILE A 163 6.61 13.86 4.43
C ILE A 163 6.22 15.05 3.54
N ARG A 164 4.94 15.27 3.28
CA ARG A 164 4.33 16.27 2.38
C ARG A 164 4.11 15.72 0.96
N GLY A 165 2.95 15.95 0.40
CA GLY A 165 2.57 15.57 -0.96
C GLY A 165 2.65 16.73 -1.98
N ASP A 166 3.17 17.89 -1.59
CA ASP A 166 3.23 19.10 -2.40
C ASP A 166 4.64 19.48 -2.88
N MET A 167 5.64 18.62 -2.58
CA MET A 167 7.04 18.85 -2.96
C MET A 167 7.63 17.61 -3.60
N ILE A 168 8.30 17.82 -4.73
CA ILE A 168 9.11 16.82 -5.42
C ILE A 168 10.56 17.26 -5.32
N GLU A 169 11.47 16.41 -4.85
CA GLU A 169 12.86 16.77 -4.57
C GLU A 169 13.84 15.67 -4.97
N GLY A 170 15.04 16.13 -5.29
CA GLY A 170 16.19 15.31 -5.65
C GLY A 170 16.22 14.86 -7.11
N PRO A 171 17.34 14.33 -7.56
CA PRO A 171 17.51 13.89 -8.94
C PRO A 171 16.63 12.67 -9.28
N ILE A 172 16.20 12.63 -10.53
CA ILE A 172 15.56 11.43 -11.10
C ILE A 172 16.60 10.30 -11.12
N LEU A 173 16.14 9.07 -10.86
CA LEU A 173 16.98 7.88 -10.92
C LEU A 173 17.65 7.77 -12.28
N ASN A 174 18.98 7.66 -12.29
CA ASN A 174 19.68 7.19 -13.48
C ASN A 174 19.45 5.68 -13.62
N MET A 175 18.88 5.26 -14.73
CA MET A 175 18.47 3.87 -14.98
C MET A 175 19.63 2.88 -15.04
N ASP A 176 20.90 3.34 -15.19
CA ASP A 176 22.08 2.49 -15.04
C ASP A 176 22.22 1.92 -13.63
N TYR A 177 21.57 2.54 -12.63
CA TYR A 177 21.52 2.10 -11.24
C TYR A 177 20.19 1.49 -10.84
N GLN A 178 19.39 1.03 -11.82
CA GLN A 178 18.10 0.41 -11.56
C GLN A 178 18.26 -0.84 -10.69
N THR A 179 17.54 -0.85 -9.57
CA THR A 179 17.45 -1.99 -8.66
C THR A 179 16.03 -2.09 -8.10
N PHE A 180 15.73 -3.10 -7.31
CA PHE A 180 14.42 -3.17 -6.64
C PHE A 180 14.19 -2.00 -5.65
N VAL A 181 15.24 -1.42 -5.08
CA VAL A 181 15.17 -0.25 -4.17
C VAL A 181 14.94 1.06 -4.93
N GLY A 182 15.24 1.10 -6.23
CA GLY A 182 14.96 2.20 -7.12
C GLY A 182 14.75 1.66 -8.53
N TYR A 183 13.50 1.42 -8.88
CA TYR A 183 13.17 0.69 -10.12
C TYR A 183 12.68 1.61 -11.23
N TYR A 184 11.91 2.63 -10.90
CA TYR A 184 11.36 3.58 -11.86
C TYR A 184 12.13 4.91 -11.86
N PRO A 185 12.11 5.66 -12.98
CA PRO A 185 12.78 6.96 -13.10
C PRO A 185 12.03 8.03 -12.29
N LEU A 186 12.01 7.87 -10.99
CA LEU A 186 11.39 8.78 -10.03
C LEU A 186 12.43 9.68 -9.37
N PRO A 187 12.06 10.88 -8.88
CA PRO A 187 12.88 11.68 -8.00
C PRO A 187 13.11 10.97 -6.65
N ILE A 188 13.99 11.49 -5.81
CA ILE A 188 14.26 10.91 -4.48
C ILE A 188 13.01 10.98 -3.62
N ARG A 189 12.34 12.13 -3.64
CA ARG A 189 11.07 12.39 -2.96
C ARG A 189 9.98 12.71 -3.99
N TYR A 190 8.81 12.13 -3.82
CA TYR A 190 7.66 12.28 -4.72
C TYR A 190 6.34 12.41 -3.96
#